data_29dc9ba13e9c4e07b767a11260ef0d68
#
_entry.id   29dc9ba13e9c4e07b767a11260ef0d68
#
_cell.length_a   1.000
_cell.length_b   1.000
_cell.length_c   1.000
_cell.angle_alpha   90.00
_cell.angle_beta   90.00
_cell.angle_gamma   90.00
#
_symmetry.space_group_name_H-M   'P 1'
#
loop_
_entity.id
_entity.type
_entity.pdbx_description
1 polymer ?
#
loop_
_entity_poly.entity_id
_entity_poly.type
_entity_poly.pdbx_seq_one_letter_code
_entity_poly.pdbx_strand_id
1 'polypeptide(L)'
;MKTYGGKALINALEREGVDTVFGLPGGAILPVYDPLLESSMRHVLVRHEQGAGHMAQGYAQATGKPGVAMVTSGPAATNIVTPLADAYLDSVPMVAITGQVPFASIGTDAFQECDTVGITRPCVKHNFLVKDINDIASTIK
;
A
#
# COMPACT_ATOMS: atom_id res chain seq x y z
N MET A 1 2.23 22.48 11.64
CA MET A 1 1.71 21.41 12.52
C MET A 1 2.62 20.21 12.35
N LYS A 2 3.17 19.64 13.43
CA LYS A 2 3.99 18.41 13.32
C LYS A 2 3.05 17.26 12.96
N THR A 3 3.38 16.50 11.92
CA THR A 3 2.65 15.29 11.52
C THR A 3 3.61 14.09 11.56
N TYR A 4 3.06 12.89 11.62
CA TYR A 4 3.81 11.64 11.53
C TYR A 4 3.51 10.93 10.20
N GLY A 5 4.33 9.97 9.82
CA GLY A 5 4.29 9.34 8.50
C GLY A 5 2.93 8.77 8.12
N GLY A 6 2.26 8.07 9.04
CA GLY A 6 0.92 7.52 8.79
C GLY A 6 -0.10 8.60 8.41
N LYS A 7 -0.14 9.71 9.16
CA LYS A 7 -1.05 10.83 8.86
C LYS A 7 -0.68 11.53 7.56
N ALA A 8 0.64 11.67 7.27
CA ALA A 8 1.10 12.25 6.02
C ALA A 8 0.64 11.41 4.82
N LEU A 9 0.70 10.08 4.92
CA LEU A 9 0.25 9.16 3.89
C LEU A 9 -1.26 9.27 3.65
N ILE A 10 -2.07 9.20 4.70
CA ILE A 10 -3.53 9.34 4.59
C ILE A 10 -3.92 10.68 3.96
N ASN A 11 -3.31 11.78 4.42
CA ASN A 11 -3.57 13.11 3.85
C ASN A 11 -3.16 13.20 2.36
N ALA A 12 -2.09 12.50 1.96
CA ALA A 12 -1.65 12.47 0.56
C ALA A 12 -2.67 11.71 -0.30
N LEU A 13 -3.14 10.54 0.14
CA LEU A 13 -4.17 9.77 -0.56
C LEU A 13 -5.49 10.55 -0.72
N GLU A 14 -5.93 11.25 0.32
CA GLU A 14 -7.12 12.11 0.26
C GLU A 14 -6.97 13.23 -0.78
N ARG A 15 -5.78 13.84 -0.84
CA ARG A 15 -5.50 14.91 -1.83
C ARG A 15 -5.50 14.41 -3.27
N GLU A 16 -5.09 13.17 -3.49
CA GLU A 16 -5.16 12.50 -4.80
C GLU A 16 -6.58 11.96 -5.11
N GLY A 17 -7.55 12.21 -4.24
CA GLY A 17 -8.96 11.84 -4.45
C GLY A 17 -9.28 10.38 -4.21
N VAL A 18 -8.45 9.68 -3.44
CA VAL A 18 -8.72 8.30 -3.02
C VAL A 18 -9.89 8.30 -2.05
N ASP A 19 -10.95 7.59 -2.38
CA ASP A 19 -12.17 7.48 -1.58
C ASP A 19 -12.34 6.09 -0.94
N THR A 20 -11.64 5.08 -1.45
CA THR A 20 -11.75 3.71 -0.98
C THR A 20 -10.37 3.03 -0.96
N VAL A 21 -10.07 2.33 0.12
CA VAL A 21 -8.87 1.49 0.28
C VAL A 21 -9.28 0.08 0.69
N PHE A 22 -8.60 -0.91 0.12
CA PHE A 22 -8.82 -2.33 0.41
C PHE A 22 -7.61 -2.86 1.18
N GLY A 23 -7.81 -3.54 2.31
CA GLY A 23 -6.63 -3.93 3.05
C GLY A 23 -6.85 -4.84 4.23
N LEU A 24 -5.73 -5.28 4.78
CA LEU A 24 -5.65 -6.06 6.01
C LEU A 24 -4.60 -5.44 6.92
N PRO A 25 -4.98 -4.96 8.12
CA PRO A 25 -4.04 -4.40 9.07
C PRO A 25 -3.08 -5.47 9.60
N GLY A 26 -1.86 -5.05 9.91
CA GLY A 26 -0.83 -5.86 10.55
C GLY A 26 0.23 -4.96 11.16
N GLY A 27 1.14 -5.51 11.97
CA GLY A 27 2.03 -4.75 12.84
C GLY A 27 2.73 -3.55 12.20
N ALA A 28 3.36 -3.76 11.05
CA ALA A 28 4.16 -2.71 10.40
C ALA A 28 3.34 -1.60 9.72
N ILE A 29 2.03 -1.79 9.50
CA ILE A 29 1.16 -0.79 8.85
C ILE A 29 0.18 -0.12 9.83
N LEU A 30 0.07 -0.58 11.08
CA LEU A 30 -0.84 -0.01 12.07
C LEU A 30 -0.75 1.52 12.20
N PRO A 31 0.44 2.15 12.17
CA PRO A 31 0.53 3.62 12.24
C PRO A 31 -0.18 4.37 11.13
N VAL A 32 -0.52 3.69 10.02
CA VAL A 32 -1.31 4.24 8.92
C VAL A 32 -2.80 4.02 9.16
N TYR A 33 -3.17 2.92 9.81
CA TYR A 33 -4.56 2.61 10.11
C TYR A 33 -5.17 3.54 11.17
N ASP A 34 -4.38 4.01 12.16
CA ASP A 34 -4.86 4.95 13.16
C ASP A 34 -5.46 6.22 12.54
N PRO A 35 -4.75 6.99 11.69
CA PRO A 35 -5.31 8.18 11.08
C PRO A 35 -6.40 7.87 10.03
N LEU A 36 -6.46 6.65 9.50
CA LEU A 36 -7.52 6.23 8.60
C LEU A 36 -8.91 6.23 9.28
N LEU A 37 -8.96 5.99 10.59
CA LEU A 37 -10.21 6.04 11.37
C LEU A 37 -10.83 7.44 11.38
N GLU A 38 -10.02 8.49 11.23
CA GLU A 38 -10.45 9.88 11.18
C GLU A 38 -10.68 10.40 9.75
N SER A 39 -10.37 9.56 8.74
CA SER A 39 -10.47 9.89 7.32
C SER A 39 -11.89 9.65 6.80
N SER A 40 -12.24 10.35 5.73
CA SER A 40 -13.46 10.09 4.97
C SER A 40 -13.34 8.89 4.04
N MET A 41 -12.14 8.33 3.85
CA MET A 41 -11.93 7.17 3.00
C MET A 41 -12.62 5.93 3.57
N ARG A 42 -13.32 5.21 2.73
CA ARG A 42 -13.91 3.91 3.07
C ARG A 42 -12.81 2.85 3.11
N HIS A 43 -12.68 2.16 4.23
CA HIS A 43 -11.83 0.97 4.33
C HIS A 43 -12.67 -0.30 4.14
N VAL A 44 -12.25 -1.14 3.20
CA VAL A 44 -12.82 -2.47 2.98
C VAL A 44 -11.85 -3.51 3.55
N LEU A 45 -12.20 -4.05 4.71
CA LEU A 45 -11.42 -5.08 5.37
C LEU A 45 -11.53 -6.41 4.62
N VAL A 46 -10.40 -6.98 4.27
CA VAL A 46 -10.31 -8.31 3.64
C VAL A 46 -9.84 -9.36 4.64
N ARG A 47 -9.93 -10.64 4.25
CA ARG A 47 -9.42 -11.77 5.04
C ARG A 47 -8.15 -12.40 4.46
N HIS A 48 -7.70 -11.90 3.31
CA HIS A 48 -6.45 -12.27 2.65
C HIS A 48 -5.99 -11.11 1.77
N GLU A 49 -4.71 -10.80 1.79
CA GLU A 49 -4.16 -9.62 1.11
C GLU A 49 -4.29 -9.70 -0.41
N GLN A 50 -4.23 -10.89 -0.98
CA GLN A 50 -4.50 -11.10 -2.42
C GLN A 50 -5.91 -10.60 -2.80
N GLY A 51 -6.90 -10.82 -1.90
CA GLY A 51 -8.25 -10.29 -2.08
C GLY A 51 -8.27 -8.75 -2.10
N ALA A 52 -7.46 -8.08 -1.27
CA ALA A 52 -7.34 -6.63 -1.31
C ALA A 52 -6.85 -6.13 -2.67
N GLY A 53 -5.83 -6.78 -3.21
CA GLY A 53 -5.31 -6.44 -4.54
C GLY A 53 -6.33 -6.62 -5.65
N HIS A 54 -7.00 -7.78 -5.71
CA HIS A 54 -8.04 -8.02 -6.73
C HIS A 54 -9.26 -7.11 -6.57
N MET A 55 -9.64 -6.75 -5.33
CA MET A 55 -10.71 -5.76 -5.12
C MET A 55 -10.28 -4.36 -5.60
N ALA A 56 -9.04 -3.95 -5.34
CA ALA A 56 -8.50 -2.69 -5.84
C ALA A 56 -8.46 -2.67 -7.37
N GLN A 57 -8.03 -3.76 -8.01
CA GLN A 57 -8.04 -3.92 -9.46
C GLN A 57 -9.47 -3.82 -10.01
N GLY A 58 -10.42 -4.56 -9.45
CA GLY A 58 -11.83 -4.51 -9.87
C GLY A 58 -12.46 -3.13 -9.66
N TYR A 59 -12.11 -2.44 -8.58
CA TYR A 59 -12.51 -1.06 -8.36
C TYR A 59 -12.00 -0.13 -9.46
N ALA A 60 -10.72 -0.27 -9.83
CA ALA A 60 -10.14 0.55 -10.89
C ALA A 60 -10.81 0.29 -12.25
N GLN A 61 -11.08 -0.96 -12.60
CA GLN A 61 -11.78 -1.33 -13.82
C GLN A 61 -13.22 -0.77 -13.86
N ALA A 62 -13.92 -0.80 -12.73
CA ALA A 62 -15.31 -0.35 -12.65
C ALA A 62 -15.46 1.18 -12.63
N THR A 63 -14.49 1.88 -12.04
CA THR A 63 -14.62 3.33 -11.79
C THR A 63 -13.75 4.21 -12.69
N GLY A 64 -12.73 3.63 -13.32
CA GLY A 64 -11.70 4.38 -14.04
C GLY A 64 -10.73 5.16 -13.14
N LYS A 65 -10.81 4.98 -11.81
CA LYS A 65 -9.90 5.57 -10.83
C LYS A 65 -8.83 4.54 -10.42
N PRO A 66 -7.64 4.97 -9.99
CA PRO A 66 -6.67 4.04 -9.41
C PRO A 66 -7.24 3.31 -8.18
N GLY A 67 -7.12 1.98 -8.15
CA GLY A 67 -7.47 1.19 -6.99
C GLY A 67 -6.32 1.15 -5.99
N VAL A 68 -6.62 1.25 -4.69
CA VAL A 68 -5.59 1.28 -3.64
C VAL A 68 -5.73 0.08 -2.71
N ALA A 69 -4.67 -0.72 -2.62
CA ALA A 69 -4.54 -1.80 -1.65
C ALA A 69 -3.51 -1.44 -0.57
N MET A 70 -3.82 -1.73 0.70
CA MET A 70 -2.96 -1.38 1.83
C MET A 70 -2.79 -2.59 2.76
N VAL A 71 -1.55 -3.09 2.86
CA VAL A 71 -1.23 -4.33 3.57
C VAL A 71 0.04 -4.17 4.41
N THR A 72 0.28 -5.07 5.36
CA THR A 72 1.49 -5.03 6.18
C THR A 72 2.74 -5.52 5.42
N SER A 73 3.86 -5.67 6.12
CA SER A 73 5.16 -6.08 5.56
C SER A 73 5.23 -7.59 5.27
N GLY A 74 6.32 -8.02 4.68
CA GLY A 74 6.73 -9.42 4.52
C GLY A 74 5.67 -10.30 3.86
N PRO A 75 5.09 -11.27 4.59
CA PRO A 75 4.14 -12.22 4.03
C PRO A 75 2.90 -11.57 3.43
N ALA A 76 2.46 -10.42 3.94
CA ALA A 76 1.35 -9.67 3.37
C ALA A 76 1.74 -9.01 2.03
N ALA A 77 2.94 -8.44 1.97
CA ALA A 77 3.48 -7.86 0.74
C ALA A 77 3.68 -8.93 -0.36
N THR A 78 4.10 -10.14 0.00
CA THR A 78 4.23 -11.25 -0.99
C THR A 78 2.88 -11.76 -1.46
N ASN A 79 1.83 -11.75 -0.61
CA ASN A 79 0.49 -12.15 -0.99
C ASN A 79 -0.17 -11.22 -2.03
N ILE A 80 0.31 -9.99 -2.19
CA ILE A 80 -0.25 -9.05 -3.16
C ILE A 80 0.42 -9.12 -4.55
N VAL A 81 1.43 -9.96 -4.74
CA VAL A 81 2.18 -10.06 -6.01
C VAL A 81 1.30 -10.51 -7.17
N THR A 82 0.44 -11.51 -6.96
CA THR A 82 -0.49 -11.99 -8.01
C THR A 82 -1.39 -10.88 -8.55
N PRO A 83 -2.15 -10.14 -7.74
CA PRO A 83 -2.96 -9.05 -8.25
C PRO A 83 -2.14 -7.88 -8.84
N LEU A 84 -0.92 -7.64 -8.38
CA LEU A 84 -0.03 -6.66 -9.01
C LEU A 84 0.35 -7.09 -10.43
N ALA A 85 0.74 -8.35 -10.62
CA ALA A 85 1.09 -8.89 -11.92
C ALA A 85 -0.11 -8.87 -12.88
N ASP A 86 -1.28 -9.25 -12.39
CA ASP A 86 -2.54 -9.26 -13.15
C ASP A 86 -2.91 -7.82 -13.60
N ALA A 87 -2.95 -6.88 -12.66
CA ALA A 87 -3.23 -5.47 -12.96
C ALA A 87 -2.20 -4.86 -13.94
N TYR A 88 -0.91 -5.23 -13.81
CA TYR A 88 0.14 -4.76 -14.70
C TYR A 88 -0.05 -5.25 -16.13
N LEU A 89 -0.33 -6.55 -16.30
CA LEU A 89 -0.55 -7.17 -17.61
C LEU A 89 -1.79 -6.62 -18.32
N ASP A 90 -2.83 -6.33 -17.55
CA ASP A 90 -4.10 -5.77 -18.05
C ASP A 90 -4.10 -4.23 -18.15
N SER A 91 -2.97 -3.58 -17.79
CA SER A 91 -2.86 -2.11 -17.77
C SER A 91 -3.90 -1.43 -16.86
N VAL A 92 -4.27 -2.08 -15.76
CA VAL A 92 -5.21 -1.54 -14.78
C VAL A 92 -4.46 -0.69 -13.75
N PRO A 93 -4.84 0.58 -13.52
CA PRO A 93 -4.15 1.45 -12.57
C PRO A 93 -4.40 0.99 -11.12
N MET A 94 -3.34 0.54 -10.45
CA MET A 94 -3.40 0.08 -9.08
C MET A 94 -2.19 0.57 -8.28
N VAL A 95 -2.42 0.99 -7.05
CA VAL A 95 -1.40 1.36 -6.08
C VAL A 95 -1.43 0.37 -4.92
N ALA A 96 -0.30 -0.26 -4.62
CA ALA A 96 -0.13 -1.10 -3.45
C ALA A 96 0.75 -0.40 -2.42
N ILE A 97 0.23 -0.22 -1.22
CA ILE A 97 0.95 0.33 -0.08
C ILE A 97 1.25 -0.82 0.87
N THR A 98 2.54 -1.12 1.05
CA THR A 98 2.97 -2.18 1.95
C THR A 98 3.69 -1.59 3.15
N GLY A 99 3.47 -2.15 4.33
CA GLY A 99 4.30 -1.88 5.49
C GLY A 99 5.75 -2.30 5.24
N GLN A 100 6.66 -1.78 6.04
CA GLN A 100 8.05 -2.21 6.10
C GLN A 100 8.49 -2.28 7.56
N VAL A 101 9.48 -3.12 7.84
CA VAL A 101 10.13 -3.16 9.15
C VAL A 101 10.77 -1.80 9.47
N PRO A 102 11.05 -1.49 10.76
CA PRO A 102 11.72 -0.25 11.12
C PRO A 102 12.99 -0.03 10.31
N PHE A 103 13.28 1.22 9.94
CA PHE A 103 14.39 1.58 9.06
C PHE A 103 15.73 0.94 9.45
N ALA A 104 16.06 0.90 10.76
CA ALA A 104 17.29 0.30 11.27
C ALA A 104 17.34 -1.24 11.11
N SER A 105 16.20 -1.87 10.84
CA SER A 105 16.08 -3.33 10.68
C SER A 105 16.04 -3.77 9.22
N ILE A 106 16.01 -2.85 8.27
CA ILE A 106 15.99 -3.19 6.85
C ILE A 106 17.30 -3.86 6.45
N GLY A 107 17.21 -5.06 5.85
CA GLY A 107 18.37 -5.85 5.42
C GLY A 107 18.98 -6.72 6.52
N THR A 108 18.28 -6.93 7.63
CA THR A 108 18.76 -7.75 8.75
C THR A 108 18.02 -9.07 8.93
N ASP A 109 17.15 -9.43 7.98
CA ASP A 109 16.24 -10.58 8.09
C ASP A 109 15.30 -10.48 9.30
N ALA A 110 14.84 -9.26 9.60
CA ALA A 110 13.95 -8.97 10.70
C ALA A 110 12.60 -9.69 10.54
N PHE A 111 11.87 -9.86 11.65
CA PHE A 111 10.56 -10.52 11.63
C PHE A 111 9.61 -9.87 10.62
N GLN A 112 9.10 -10.67 9.70
CA GLN A 112 8.24 -10.24 8.59
C GLN A 112 8.88 -9.19 7.67
N GLU A 113 10.20 -9.20 7.52
CA GLU A 113 10.90 -8.48 6.47
C GLU A 113 10.84 -9.25 5.14
N CYS A 114 10.82 -8.52 4.04
CA CYS A 114 10.93 -9.06 2.69
C CYS A 114 11.45 -7.98 1.75
N ASP A 115 12.27 -8.36 0.77
CA ASP A 115 12.63 -7.46 -0.34
C ASP A 115 11.46 -7.31 -1.31
N THR A 116 10.45 -6.58 -0.88
CA THR A 116 9.23 -6.33 -1.65
C THR A 116 9.54 -5.64 -2.98
N VAL A 117 10.50 -4.70 -3.00
CA VAL A 117 10.93 -4.01 -4.22
C VAL A 117 11.54 -4.99 -5.21
N GLY A 118 12.42 -5.87 -4.76
CA GLY A 118 13.04 -6.89 -5.61
C GLY A 118 12.02 -7.88 -6.19
N ILE A 119 11.11 -8.37 -5.35
CA ILE A 119 10.08 -9.35 -5.75
C ILE A 119 9.08 -8.73 -6.73
N THR A 120 8.64 -7.49 -6.50
CA THR A 120 7.60 -6.85 -7.33
C THR A 120 8.15 -6.18 -8.58
N ARG A 121 9.46 -5.98 -8.70
CA ARG A 121 10.08 -5.28 -9.84
C ARG A 121 9.59 -5.74 -11.22
N PRO A 122 9.47 -7.05 -11.52
CA PRO A 122 8.97 -7.52 -12.81
C PRO A 122 7.45 -7.42 -12.96
N CYS A 123 6.71 -7.12 -11.89
CA CYS A 123 5.25 -7.17 -11.84
C CYS A 123 4.59 -5.80 -11.74
N VAL A 124 5.37 -4.70 -11.75
CA VAL A 124 4.84 -3.34 -11.57
C VAL A 124 5.49 -2.36 -12.52
N LYS A 125 4.79 -1.28 -12.83
CA LYS A 125 5.31 -0.16 -13.62
C LYS A 125 6.45 0.55 -12.88
N HIS A 126 6.30 0.75 -11.57
CA HIS A 126 7.30 1.34 -10.70
C HIS A 126 7.08 0.93 -9.24
N ASN A 127 8.14 0.96 -8.43
CA ASN A 127 8.07 0.77 -6.99
C ASN A 127 9.04 1.69 -6.27
N PHE A 128 8.71 2.01 -5.03
CA PHE A 128 9.48 2.89 -4.15
C PHE A 128 9.71 2.23 -2.79
N LEU A 129 10.91 2.36 -2.27
CA LEU A 129 11.20 2.14 -0.85
C LEU A 129 11.36 3.50 -0.18
N VAL A 130 10.27 4.00 0.42
CA VAL A 130 10.24 5.30 1.08
C VAL A 130 10.96 5.22 2.42
N LYS A 131 12.03 5.98 2.59
CA LYS A 131 12.88 5.98 3.79
C LYS A 131 12.81 7.29 4.57
N ASP A 132 12.29 8.35 3.98
CA ASP A 132 12.12 9.67 4.60
C ASP A 132 10.65 10.07 4.58
N ILE A 133 10.15 10.57 5.71
CA ILE A 133 8.77 11.05 5.82
C ILE A 133 8.47 12.20 4.84
N ASN A 134 9.47 12.99 4.48
CA ASN A 134 9.32 14.10 3.54
C ASN A 134 9.04 13.64 2.11
N ASP A 135 9.38 12.39 1.78
CA ASP A 135 9.19 11.83 0.43
C ASP A 135 7.79 11.21 0.25
N ILE A 136 7.02 11.02 1.33
CA ILE A 136 5.71 10.35 1.26
C ILE A 136 4.76 11.05 0.29
N ALA A 137 4.59 12.36 0.44
CA ALA A 137 3.61 13.10 -0.37
C ALA A 137 3.99 13.14 -1.86
N SER A 138 5.28 13.27 -2.18
CA SER A 138 5.75 13.26 -3.57
C SER A 138 5.70 11.87 -4.19
N THR A 139 5.84 10.83 -3.39
CA THR A 139 5.76 9.43 -3.86
C THR A 139 4.31 9.04 -4.19
N ILE A 140 3.34 9.54 -3.43
CA ILE A 140 1.91 9.25 -3.65
C ILE A 140 1.35 10.03 -4.84
N LYS A 141 1.87 11.22 -5.11
CA LYS A 141 1.48 12.05 -6.25
C LYS A 141 1.92 11.47 -7.59
#